data_20fd0a2838b5f9f416b14c1020fab952
#
_entry.id   20fd0a2838b5f9f416b14c1020fab952
#
_cell.length_a   1.000
_cell.length_b   1.000
_cell.length_c   1.000
_cell.angle_alpha   90.00
_cell.angle_beta   90.00
_cell.angle_gamma   90.00
#
_symmetry.space_group_name_H-M   'P 1'
#
loop_
_entity.id
_entity.type
_entity.pdbx_description
1 polymer ?
#
loop_
_entity_poly.entity_id
_entity_poly.type
_entity_poly.pdbx_seq_one_letter_code
_entity_poly.pdbx_strand_id
1 'polypeptide(L)'
;LTKHKSLAQELVDALGDRIRDGRLKVGDKLPSEAAIEAQYGVSRTVVREAISRLQAAGLVVTRHGIGTFIVGLNDNPTFKLSQEDFTTLKDVIAVLELRIGIEVEAASLAAMRRTDKNLKDIETSLKTIQTAIEAGQDAVAADFQFHLNIVRASQNPYYADLMVSLGTSIIPRARLEKSKSTPLAEDREAYLRKVNMEHESILNAIRNQDSEAARAAMRTHLTNSKERRRQMMS
;
A
#
# COMPACT_ATOMS: atom_id res chain seq x y z
N LEU A 1 -12.64 -2.70 40.56
CA LEU A 1 -13.76 -1.95 39.93
C LEU A 1 -13.86 -2.39 38.49
N THR A 2 -14.74 -3.34 38.20
CA THR A 2 -15.12 -3.75 36.84
C THR A 2 -15.81 -2.54 36.16
N LYS A 3 -15.15 -1.90 35.18
CA LYS A 3 -15.77 -0.85 34.39
C LYS A 3 -16.91 -1.50 33.58
N HIS A 4 -18.16 -1.21 33.94
CA HIS A 4 -19.31 -1.51 33.10
C HIS A 4 -19.12 -0.82 31.74
N LYS A 5 -19.13 -1.60 30.66
CA LYS A 5 -19.10 -1.05 29.30
C LYS A 5 -20.35 -0.18 29.11
N SER A 6 -20.23 0.96 28.44
CA SER A 6 -21.40 1.76 28.09
C SER A 6 -22.24 1.05 27.02
N LEU A 7 -23.57 1.26 27.00
CA LEU A 7 -24.44 0.69 25.99
C LEU A 7 -23.97 1.04 24.55
N ALA A 8 -23.40 2.21 24.36
CA ALA A 8 -22.81 2.58 23.09
C ALA A 8 -21.58 1.68 22.73
N GLN A 9 -20.76 1.33 23.71
CA GLN A 9 -19.62 0.42 23.48
C GLN A 9 -20.07 -1.01 23.20
N GLU A 10 -21.10 -1.50 23.89
CA GLU A 10 -21.68 -2.82 23.62
C GLU A 10 -22.27 -2.89 22.20
N LEU A 11 -22.93 -1.82 21.74
CA LEU A 11 -23.44 -1.74 20.37
C LEU A 11 -22.30 -1.67 19.33
N VAL A 12 -21.22 -0.93 19.61
CA VAL A 12 -20.00 -0.90 18.76
C VAL A 12 -19.41 -2.30 18.64
N ASP A 13 -19.27 -3.02 19.76
CA ASP A 13 -18.72 -4.37 19.77
C ASP A 13 -19.62 -5.32 18.95
N ALA A 14 -20.95 -5.28 19.16
CA ALA A 14 -21.91 -6.14 18.45
C ALA A 14 -21.95 -5.89 16.93
N LEU A 15 -21.92 -4.63 16.49
CA LEU A 15 -21.86 -4.29 15.06
C LEU A 15 -20.48 -4.60 14.47
N GLY A 16 -19.41 -4.34 15.21
CA GLY A 16 -18.03 -4.67 14.83
C GLY A 16 -17.83 -6.19 14.64
N ASP A 17 -18.42 -7.03 15.51
CA ASP A 17 -18.37 -8.48 15.36
C ASP A 17 -19.07 -8.93 14.08
N ARG A 18 -20.22 -8.36 13.75
CA ARG A 18 -20.96 -8.68 12.49
C ARG A 18 -20.21 -8.25 11.24
N ILE A 19 -19.37 -7.23 11.33
CA ILE A 19 -18.47 -6.82 10.23
C ILE A 19 -17.31 -7.81 10.13
N ARG A 20 -16.68 -8.18 11.25
CA ARG A 20 -15.55 -9.12 11.29
C ARG A 20 -15.90 -10.53 10.84
N ASP A 21 -17.09 -11.02 11.19
CA ASP A 21 -17.55 -12.36 10.81
C ASP A 21 -18.24 -12.42 9.43
N GLY A 22 -18.26 -11.29 8.70
CA GLY A 22 -18.78 -11.20 7.33
C GLY A 22 -20.31 -11.20 7.20
N ARG A 23 -21.05 -11.10 8.31
CA ARG A 23 -22.52 -10.91 8.29
C ARG A 23 -22.93 -9.52 7.79
N LEU A 24 -22.05 -8.53 7.93
CA LEU A 24 -22.13 -7.23 7.29
C LEU A 24 -20.88 -7.09 6.42
N LYS A 25 -21.06 -7.02 5.11
CA LYS A 25 -19.96 -7.00 4.14
C LYS A 25 -19.54 -5.57 3.79
N VAL A 26 -18.33 -5.40 3.36
CA VAL A 26 -17.85 -4.13 2.79
C VAL A 26 -18.74 -3.74 1.61
N GLY A 27 -19.19 -2.47 1.60
CA GLY A 27 -20.14 -1.93 0.64
C GLY A 27 -21.61 -2.06 1.06
N ASP A 28 -21.93 -2.88 2.06
CA ASP A 28 -23.30 -2.97 2.57
C ASP A 28 -23.71 -1.68 3.26
N LYS A 29 -24.98 -1.32 3.11
CA LYS A 29 -25.58 -0.22 3.85
C LYS A 29 -25.93 -0.69 5.26
N LEU A 30 -25.47 0.05 6.27
CA LEU A 30 -25.87 -0.20 7.66
C LEU A 30 -27.38 0.02 7.79
N PRO A 31 -28.10 -0.77 8.61
CA PRO A 31 -29.51 -0.49 8.90
C PRO A 31 -29.73 0.95 9.39
N SER A 32 -30.90 1.49 9.17
CA SER A 32 -31.21 2.86 9.63
C SER A 32 -31.11 2.99 11.15
N GLU A 33 -30.85 4.19 11.66
CA GLU A 33 -30.81 4.43 13.11
C GLU A 33 -32.04 3.84 13.80
N ALA A 34 -33.24 4.08 13.26
CA ALA A 34 -34.48 3.54 13.81
C ALA A 34 -34.54 2.00 13.80
N ALA A 35 -34.00 1.36 12.77
CA ALA A 35 -33.92 -0.12 12.72
C ALA A 35 -32.94 -0.66 13.77
N ILE A 36 -31.83 0.02 14.00
CA ILE A 36 -30.84 -0.35 15.04
C ILE A 36 -31.44 -0.13 16.44
N GLU A 37 -32.15 1.00 16.67
CA GLU A 37 -32.88 1.25 17.91
C GLU A 37 -33.85 0.10 18.23
N ALA A 38 -34.66 -0.29 17.27
CA ALA A 38 -35.63 -1.38 17.42
C ALA A 38 -34.96 -2.74 17.63
N GLN A 39 -33.88 -3.02 16.91
CA GLN A 39 -33.18 -4.32 16.96
C GLN A 39 -32.42 -4.53 18.27
N TYR A 40 -31.81 -3.48 18.82
CA TYR A 40 -30.93 -3.59 19.99
C TYR A 40 -31.57 -3.03 21.28
N GLY A 41 -32.74 -2.44 21.21
CA GLY A 41 -33.46 -1.91 22.37
C GLY A 41 -32.76 -0.72 23.03
N VAL A 42 -32.02 0.06 22.27
CA VAL A 42 -31.22 1.21 22.75
C VAL A 42 -31.81 2.53 22.26
N SER A 43 -31.48 3.63 22.94
CA SER A 43 -31.93 4.96 22.52
C SER A 43 -31.20 5.45 21.28
N ARG A 44 -31.82 6.38 20.54
CA ARG A 44 -31.24 7.03 19.36
C ARG A 44 -29.88 7.69 19.63
N THR A 45 -29.71 8.27 20.82
CA THR A 45 -28.44 8.87 21.25
C THR A 45 -27.34 7.83 21.32
N VAL A 46 -27.62 6.63 21.87
CA VAL A 46 -26.67 5.51 21.93
C VAL A 46 -26.32 5.03 20.54
N VAL A 47 -27.31 4.90 19.62
CA VAL A 47 -27.07 4.51 18.23
C VAL A 47 -26.14 5.49 17.52
N ARG A 48 -26.41 6.79 17.64
CA ARG A 48 -25.58 7.84 17.02
C ARG A 48 -24.16 7.86 17.56
N GLU A 49 -24.00 7.69 18.88
CA GLU A 49 -22.69 7.59 19.51
C GLU A 49 -21.93 6.33 19.00
N ALA A 50 -22.61 5.19 18.91
CA ALA A 50 -22.01 3.96 18.38
C ALA A 50 -21.59 4.13 16.91
N ILE A 51 -22.43 4.69 16.06
CA ILE A 51 -22.10 4.99 14.65
C ILE A 51 -20.90 5.95 14.57
N SER A 52 -20.88 7.00 15.39
CA SER A 52 -19.74 7.94 15.44
C SER A 52 -18.43 7.24 15.82
N ARG A 53 -18.48 6.32 16.80
CA ARG A 53 -17.31 5.52 17.21
C ARG A 53 -16.87 4.53 16.12
N LEU A 54 -17.81 3.88 15.41
CA LEU A 54 -17.52 3.03 14.26
C LEU A 54 -16.91 3.83 13.10
N GLN A 55 -17.36 5.08 12.89
CA GLN A 55 -16.74 5.99 11.91
C GLN A 55 -15.32 6.39 12.34
N ALA A 56 -15.12 6.74 13.60
CA ALA A 56 -13.79 7.04 14.14
C ALA A 56 -12.83 5.83 14.06
N ALA A 57 -13.38 4.61 14.17
CA ALA A 57 -12.63 3.37 13.98
C ALA A 57 -12.45 2.98 12.50
N GLY A 58 -12.96 3.76 11.54
CA GLY A 58 -12.85 3.49 10.11
C GLY A 58 -13.67 2.29 9.62
N LEU A 59 -14.64 1.81 10.39
CA LEU A 59 -15.46 0.66 10.03
C LEU A 59 -16.65 1.01 9.14
N VAL A 60 -17.09 2.28 9.21
CA VAL A 60 -18.22 2.77 8.42
C VAL A 60 -17.99 4.20 7.95
N VAL A 61 -18.63 4.58 6.84
CA VAL A 61 -18.66 5.95 6.32
C VAL A 61 -20.10 6.41 6.13
N THR A 62 -20.44 7.61 6.59
CA THR A 62 -21.77 8.20 6.37
C THR A 62 -21.74 9.11 5.15
N ARG A 63 -22.63 8.84 4.20
CA ARG A 63 -22.90 9.72 3.04
C ARG A 63 -24.18 10.48 3.32
N HIS A 64 -24.07 11.81 3.41
CA HIS A 64 -25.20 12.67 3.77
C HIS A 64 -26.42 12.45 2.84
N GLY A 65 -27.59 12.26 3.41
CA GLY A 65 -28.82 11.98 2.67
C GLY A 65 -28.96 10.58 2.08
N ILE A 66 -27.89 9.75 2.08
CA ILE A 66 -27.89 8.43 1.46
C ILE A 66 -27.87 7.33 2.53
N GLY A 67 -27.03 7.44 3.55
CA GLY A 67 -26.92 6.48 4.65
C GLY A 67 -25.49 6.19 5.07
N THR A 68 -25.34 5.23 5.99
CA THR A 68 -24.04 4.77 6.51
C THR A 68 -23.69 3.44 5.86
N PHE A 69 -22.48 3.31 5.35
CA PHE A 69 -21.99 2.14 4.63
C PHE A 69 -20.80 1.51 5.34
N ILE A 70 -20.70 0.17 5.26
CA ILE A 70 -19.58 -0.60 5.79
C ILE A 70 -18.38 -0.39 4.87
N VAL A 71 -17.24 0.02 5.43
CA VAL A 71 -15.98 0.16 4.69
C VAL A 71 -14.92 -0.86 5.13
N GLY A 72 -15.17 -1.56 6.23
CA GLY A 72 -14.31 -2.66 6.72
C GLY A 72 -13.10 -2.20 7.55
N LEU A 73 -12.49 -3.17 8.25
CA LEU A 73 -11.31 -2.92 9.12
C LEU A 73 -10.07 -2.41 8.36
N ASN A 74 -10.07 -2.56 7.02
CA ASN A 74 -8.95 -2.14 6.16
C ASN A 74 -9.24 -0.85 5.39
N ASP A 75 -10.45 -0.29 5.50
CA ASP A 75 -10.85 0.95 4.83
C ASP A 75 -10.80 2.17 5.76
N ASN A 76 -9.88 2.18 6.71
CA ASN A 76 -9.50 3.43 7.34
C ASN A 76 -9.14 4.41 6.20
N PRO A 77 -9.65 5.66 6.18
CA PRO A 77 -9.22 6.66 5.20
C PRO A 77 -7.76 7.08 5.39
N THR A 78 -6.96 6.24 6.03
CA THR A 78 -5.54 6.38 6.18
C THR A 78 -4.89 6.15 4.82
N PHE A 79 -4.64 7.27 4.15
CA PHE A 79 -3.67 7.41 3.08
C PHE A 79 -3.68 6.26 2.04
N LYS A 80 -4.85 6.02 1.42
CA LYS A 80 -4.96 5.16 0.23
C LYS A 80 -4.76 6.04 -1.00
N LEU A 81 -3.70 5.76 -1.73
CA LEU A 81 -3.50 6.33 -3.06
C LEU A 81 -4.22 5.42 -4.07
N SER A 82 -5.30 5.89 -4.65
CA SER A 82 -5.97 5.21 -5.76
C SER A 82 -5.26 5.53 -7.09
N GLN A 83 -5.46 4.70 -8.11
CA GLN A 83 -4.93 5.02 -9.45
C GLN A 83 -5.50 6.33 -10.01
N GLU A 84 -6.66 6.76 -9.53
CA GLU A 84 -7.33 8.00 -9.92
C GLU A 84 -6.62 9.23 -9.34
N ASP A 85 -5.88 9.09 -8.24
CA ASP A 85 -5.13 10.18 -7.60
C ASP A 85 -3.85 10.55 -8.37
N PHE A 86 -3.41 9.71 -9.31
CA PHE A 86 -2.18 9.90 -10.09
C PHE A 86 -2.46 10.32 -11.53
N THR A 87 -3.15 11.42 -11.72
CA THR A 87 -3.53 11.89 -13.07
C THR A 87 -2.45 12.74 -13.73
N THR A 88 -1.56 13.33 -12.96
CA THR A 88 -0.54 14.25 -13.48
C THR A 88 0.89 13.74 -13.23
N LEU A 89 1.86 14.26 -14.01
CA LEU A 89 3.29 14.05 -13.75
C LEU A 89 3.68 14.49 -12.34
N LYS A 90 3.09 15.57 -11.85
CA LYS A 90 3.35 16.10 -10.51
C LYS A 90 2.99 15.06 -9.44
N ASP A 91 1.86 14.37 -9.58
CA ASP A 91 1.43 13.33 -8.64
C ASP A 91 2.40 12.15 -8.65
N VAL A 92 2.83 11.70 -9.83
CA VAL A 92 3.81 10.61 -9.97
C VAL A 92 5.16 10.98 -9.32
N ILE A 93 5.61 12.22 -9.51
CA ILE A 93 6.84 12.72 -8.86
C ILE A 93 6.68 12.76 -7.35
N ALA A 94 5.56 13.27 -6.83
CA ALA A 94 5.30 13.34 -5.39
C ALA A 94 5.34 11.94 -4.73
N VAL A 95 4.78 10.93 -5.39
CA VAL A 95 4.85 9.54 -4.91
C VAL A 95 6.27 8.99 -4.93
N LEU A 96 7.03 9.26 -5.97
CA LEU A 96 8.44 8.84 -6.01
C LEU A 96 9.27 9.53 -4.91
N GLU A 97 8.97 10.77 -4.56
CA GLU A 97 9.58 11.47 -3.44
C GLU A 97 9.21 10.84 -2.09
N LEU A 98 7.94 10.45 -1.91
CA LEU A 98 7.51 9.69 -0.74
C LEU A 98 8.24 8.34 -0.65
N ARG A 99 8.35 7.59 -1.74
CA ARG A 99 9.09 6.33 -1.81
C ARG A 99 10.57 6.51 -1.45
N ILE A 100 11.21 7.56 -1.95
CA ILE A 100 12.60 7.89 -1.59
C ILE A 100 12.72 8.08 -0.08
N GLY A 101 11.79 8.82 0.54
CA GLY A 101 11.80 9.06 1.98
C GLY A 101 11.67 7.80 2.83
N ILE A 102 10.93 6.80 2.35
CA ILE A 102 10.64 5.57 3.09
C ILE A 102 11.61 4.44 2.73
N GLU A 103 11.73 4.13 1.45
CA GLU A 103 12.41 2.91 1.00
C GLU A 103 13.93 3.01 1.08
N VAL A 104 14.49 4.20 0.99
CA VAL A 104 15.94 4.43 1.15
C VAL A 104 16.38 4.05 2.56
N GLU A 105 15.64 4.48 3.57
CA GLU A 105 15.94 4.11 4.96
C GLU A 105 15.59 2.66 5.25
N ALA A 106 14.47 2.16 4.70
CA ALA A 106 14.09 0.75 4.83
C ALA A 106 15.15 -0.19 4.24
N ALA A 107 15.79 0.16 3.11
CA ALA A 107 16.85 -0.63 2.51
C ALA A 107 18.12 -0.68 3.40
N SER A 108 18.50 0.45 4.00
CA SER A 108 19.59 0.52 4.97
C SER A 108 19.33 -0.38 6.18
N LEU A 109 18.13 -0.30 6.76
CA LEU A 109 17.72 -1.14 7.88
C LEU A 109 17.61 -2.61 7.48
N ALA A 110 17.16 -2.91 6.26
CA ALA A 110 17.10 -4.26 5.72
C ALA A 110 18.48 -4.90 5.66
N ALA A 111 19.50 -4.17 5.20
CA ALA A 111 20.87 -4.67 5.18
C ALA A 111 21.37 -5.08 6.58
N MET A 112 21.01 -4.30 7.60
CA MET A 112 21.41 -4.58 8.99
C MET A 112 20.61 -5.68 9.68
N ARG A 113 19.32 -5.86 9.32
CA ARG A 113 18.35 -6.64 10.12
C ARG A 113 17.79 -7.86 9.39
N ARG A 114 18.04 -8.01 8.10
CA ARG A 114 17.49 -9.10 7.31
C ARG A 114 17.83 -10.46 7.89
N THR A 115 16.89 -11.39 7.84
CA THR A 115 17.12 -12.81 8.02
C THR A 115 17.47 -13.46 6.69
N ASP A 116 17.95 -14.72 6.71
CA ASP A 116 18.19 -15.49 5.49
C ASP A 116 16.89 -15.72 4.71
N LYS A 117 15.76 -15.87 5.42
CA LYS A 117 14.44 -15.94 4.80
C LYS A 117 14.11 -14.65 4.06
N ASN A 118 14.33 -13.48 4.67
CA ASN A 118 14.09 -12.20 4.00
C ASN A 118 14.95 -12.07 2.74
N LEU A 119 16.23 -12.44 2.81
CA LEU A 119 17.11 -12.39 1.64
C LEU A 119 16.58 -13.27 0.51
N LYS A 120 16.17 -14.50 0.82
CA LYS A 120 15.59 -15.42 -0.16
C LYS A 120 14.29 -14.89 -0.78
N ASP A 121 13.43 -14.24 0.01
CA ASP A 121 12.20 -13.63 -0.47
C ASP A 121 12.49 -12.47 -1.44
N ILE A 122 13.51 -11.65 -1.17
CA ILE A 122 13.97 -10.57 -2.06
C ILE A 122 14.54 -11.14 -3.35
N GLU A 123 15.42 -12.15 -3.27
CA GLU A 123 16.01 -12.84 -4.43
C GLU A 123 14.93 -13.46 -5.33
N THR A 124 13.93 -14.10 -4.72
CA THR A 124 12.82 -14.72 -5.46
C THR A 124 12.01 -13.67 -6.21
N SER A 125 11.70 -12.53 -5.58
CA SER A 125 10.94 -11.46 -6.24
C SER A 125 11.73 -10.80 -7.37
N LEU A 126 13.05 -10.64 -7.24
CA LEU A 126 13.90 -10.14 -8.32
C LEU A 126 13.91 -11.11 -9.52
N LYS A 127 14.05 -12.41 -9.25
CA LYS A 127 13.98 -13.44 -10.30
C LYS A 127 12.63 -13.44 -11.02
N THR A 128 11.53 -13.20 -10.28
CA THR A 128 10.19 -13.08 -10.87
C THR A 128 10.10 -11.87 -11.80
N ILE A 129 10.70 -10.73 -11.44
CA ILE A 129 10.80 -9.56 -12.32
C ILE A 129 11.54 -9.92 -13.62
N GLN A 130 12.71 -10.58 -13.51
CA GLN A 130 13.54 -10.98 -14.66
C GLN A 130 12.76 -11.90 -15.60
N THR A 131 12.14 -12.95 -15.06
CA THR A 131 11.34 -13.90 -15.85
C THR A 131 10.16 -13.23 -16.56
N ALA A 132 9.47 -12.30 -15.89
CA ALA A 132 8.36 -11.57 -16.49
C ALA A 132 8.85 -10.67 -17.65
N ILE A 133 10.00 -10.00 -17.48
CA ILE A 133 10.61 -9.18 -18.53
C ILE A 133 11.01 -10.03 -19.74
N GLU A 134 11.69 -11.15 -19.52
CA GLU A 134 12.13 -12.08 -20.57
C GLU A 134 10.93 -12.67 -21.34
N ALA A 135 9.82 -12.93 -20.66
CA ALA A 135 8.57 -13.39 -21.27
C ALA A 135 7.73 -12.27 -21.93
N GLY A 136 8.18 -11.03 -21.90
CA GLY A 136 7.41 -9.87 -22.40
C GLY A 136 6.15 -9.56 -21.60
N GLN A 137 6.05 -10.06 -20.38
CA GLN A 137 4.91 -9.90 -19.49
C GLN A 137 5.02 -8.63 -18.62
N ASP A 138 3.91 -8.25 -17.99
CA ASP A 138 3.90 -7.18 -17.01
C ASP A 138 4.60 -7.60 -15.71
N ALA A 139 5.58 -6.81 -15.27
CA ALA A 139 6.36 -7.04 -14.06
C ALA A 139 5.97 -6.13 -12.89
N VAL A 140 4.90 -5.33 -12.99
CA VAL A 140 4.52 -4.33 -11.96
C VAL A 140 4.27 -4.97 -10.61
N ALA A 141 3.53 -6.08 -10.56
CA ALA A 141 3.24 -6.76 -9.31
C ALA A 141 4.51 -7.36 -8.67
N ALA A 142 5.42 -7.90 -9.50
CA ALA A 142 6.69 -8.45 -9.04
C ALA A 142 7.65 -7.34 -8.55
N ASP A 143 7.68 -6.20 -9.23
CA ASP A 143 8.44 -5.01 -8.83
C ASP A 143 7.95 -4.47 -7.47
N PHE A 144 6.64 -4.35 -7.30
CA PHE A 144 6.06 -3.99 -6.00
C PHE A 144 6.45 -4.99 -4.91
N GLN A 145 6.38 -6.29 -5.20
CA GLN A 145 6.72 -7.33 -4.22
C GLN A 145 8.21 -7.29 -3.84
N PHE A 146 9.11 -6.97 -4.77
CA PHE A 146 10.53 -6.78 -4.50
C PHE A 146 10.75 -5.65 -3.49
N HIS A 147 10.18 -4.48 -3.73
CA HIS A 147 10.25 -3.35 -2.82
C HIS A 147 9.62 -3.65 -1.46
N LEU A 148 8.45 -4.29 -1.43
CA LEU A 148 7.77 -4.68 -0.20
C LEU A 148 8.60 -5.68 0.62
N ASN A 149 9.28 -6.65 -0.03
CA ASN A 149 10.14 -7.61 0.67
C ASN A 149 11.36 -6.92 1.28
N ILE A 150 11.96 -5.92 0.62
CA ILE A 150 13.02 -5.09 1.19
C ILE A 150 12.50 -4.33 2.43
N VAL A 151 11.34 -3.70 2.31
CA VAL A 151 10.73 -2.97 3.43
C VAL A 151 10.42 -3.90 4.60
N ARG A 152 9.91 -5.11 4.36
CA ARG A 152 9.70 -6.14 5.40
C ARG A 152 11.01 -6.58 6.06
N ALA A 153 12.09 -6.69 5.28
CA ALA A 153 13.41 -7.03 5.80
C ALA A 153 13.99 -5.97 6.74
N SER A 154 13.50 -4.74 6.71
CA SER A 154 13.84 -3.67 7.68
C SER A 154 13.40 -4.00 9.11
N GLN A 155 12.52 -5.00 9.31
CA GLN A 155 11.91 -5.38 10.58
C GLN A 155 11.12 -4.22 11.24
N ASN A 156 10.70 -3.23 10.45
CA ASN A 156 9.82 -2.15 10.90
C ASN A 156 8.42 -2.36 10.32
N PRO A 157 7.43 -2.80 11.13
CA PRO A 157 6.08 -3.11 10.64
C PRO A 157 5.38 -1.88 10.03
N TYR A 158 5.64 -0.68 10.55
CA TYR A 158 4.99 0.54 10.06
C TYR A 158 5.39 0.89 8.62
N TYR A 159 6.64 0.61 8.22
CA TYR A 159 7.04 0.75 6.82
C TYR A 159 6.32 -0.24 5.91
N ALA A 160 6.18 -1.50 6.37
CA ALA A 160 5.48 -2.53 5.60
C ALA A 160 3.98 -2.21 5.46
N ASP A 161 3.32 -1.80 6.54
CA ASP A 161 1.90 -1.43 6.54
C ASP A 161 1.64 -0.24 5.62
N LEU A 162 2.53 0.77 5.64
CA LEU A 162 2.44 1.92 4.74
C LEU A 162 2.60 1.49 3.28
N MET A 163 3.62 0.67 2.95
CA MET A 163 3.80 0.17 1.58
C MET A 163 2.60 -0.65 1.10
N VAL A 164 2.02 -1.49 1.96
CA VAL A 164 0.81 -2.26 1.63
C VAL A 164 -0.38 -1.34 1.38
N SER A 165 -0.57 -0.29 2.19
CA SER A 165 -1.66 0.68 2.01
C SER A 165 -1.53 1.49 0.72
N LEU A 166 -0.31 1.74 0.25
CA LEU A 166 -0.02 2.42 -1.02
C LEU A 166 -0.28 1.51 -2.23
N GLY A 167 -0.10 0.19 -2.06
CA GLY A 167 -0.36 -0.82 -3.09
C GLY A 167 0.52 -0.68 -4.33
N THR A 168 0.17 -1.41 -5.38
CA THR A 168 0.90 -1.40 -6.67
C THR A 168 0.80 -0.06 -7.42
N SER A 169 -0.11 0.81 -7.03
CA SER A 169 -0.33 2.13 -7.64
C SER A 169 0.90 3.03 -7.58
N ILE A 170 1.80 2.79 -6.61
CA ILE A 170 3.05 3.55 -6.46
C ILE A 170 4.15 3.13 -7.45
N ILE A 171 3.98 2.02 -8.18
CA ILE A 171 4.97 1.58 -9.16
C ILE A 171 4.76 2.32 -10.48
N PRO A 172 5.69 3.16 -10.91
CA PRO A 172 5.50 4.01 -12.09
C PRO A 172 5.28 3.25 -13.40
N ARG A 173 5.75 2.01 -13.51
CA ARG A 173 5.62 1.17 -14.71
C ARG A 173 4.18 0.87 -15.11
N ALA A 174 3.26 0.78 -14.15
CA ALA A 174 1.85 0.51 -14.40
C ALA A 174 1.18 1.44 -15.43
N ARG A 175 1.86 2.53 -15.84
CA ARG A 175 1.34 3.56 -16.74
C ARG A 175 2.05 3.63 -18.09
N LEU A 176 3.16 2.92 -18.29
CA LEU A 176 3.86 2.92 -19.58
C LEU A 176 3.01 2.30 -20.71
N GLU A 177 2.12 1.38 -20.36
CA GLU A 177 1.29 0.67 -21.34
C GLU A 177 0.15 1.51 -21.95
N LYS A 178 -0.22 2.63 -21.29
CA LYS A 178 -1.32 3.51 -21.75
C LYS A 178 -0.86 4.77 -22.49
N SER A 179 0.43 5.05 -22.55
CA SER A 179 0.97 6.20 -23.28
C SER A 179 1.14 5.88 -24.76
N LYS A 180 0.64 6.73 -25.65
CA LYS A 180 0.77 6.61 -27.12
C LYS A 180 2.20 6.77 -27.64
N SER A 181 3.16 7.16 -26.80
CA SER A 181 4.60 7.21 -27.09
C SER A 181 5.29 5.96 -26.54
N THR A 182 5.02 4.81 -27.15
CA THR A 182 5.75 3.58 -26.85
C THR A 182 7.16 3.70 -27.43
N PRO A 183 8.23 3.61 -26.62
CA PRO A 183 9.60 3.50 -27.14
C PRO A 183 9.70 2.31 -28.09
N LEU A 184 10.60 2.38 -29.09
CA LEU A 184 10.94 1.23 -29.92
C LEU A 184 11.25 0.02 -29.03
N ALA A 185 10.97 -1.20 -29.47
CA ALA A 185 11.12 -2.41 -28.65
C ALA A 185 12.54 -2.53 -28.04
N GLU A 186 13.57 -2.13 -28.79
CA GLU A 186 14.97 -2.09 -28.36
C GLU A 186 15.22 -1.10 -27.22
N ASP A 187 14.62 0.09 -27.26
CA ASP A 187 14.71 1.08 -26.21
C ASP A 187 14.03 0.60 -24.92
N ARG A 188 12.91 -0.13 -25.07
CA ARG A 188 12.21 -0.74 -23.93
C ARG A 188 13.06 -1.80 -23.26
N GLU A 189 13.71 -2.67 -24.01
CA GLU A 189 14.55 -3.74 -23.47
C GLU A 189 15.80 -3.17 -22.77
N ALA A 190 16.46 -2.18 -23.37
CA ALA A 190 17.59 -1.48 -22.76
C ALA A 190 17.17 -0.78 -21.45
N TYR A 191 16.00 -0.16 -21.43
CA TYR A 191 15.41 0.44 -20.22
C TYR A 191 15.21 -0.60 -19.12
N LEU A 192 14.57 -1.74 -19.43
CA LEU A 192 14.28 -2.80 -18.48
C LEU A 192 15.55 -3.44 -17.93
N ARG A 193 16.56 -3.65 -18.77
CA ARG A 193 17.89 -4.12 -18.33
C ARG A 193 18.53 -3.16 -17.34
N LYS A 194 18.50 -1.85 -17.61
CA LYS A 194 19.05 -0.84 -16.71
C LYS A 194 18.37 -0.84 -15.34
N VAL A 195 17.04 -0.91 -15.33
CA VAL A 195 16.28 -0.99 -14.07
C VAL A 195 16.59 -2.28 -13.30
N ASN A 196 16.75 -3.40 -14.01
CA ASN A 196 17.11 -4.66 -13.38
C ASN A 196 18.50 -4.61 -12.72
N MET A 197 19.50 -4.00 -13.37
CA MET A 197 20.83 -3.78 -12.79
C MET A 197 20.76 -2.91 -11.52
N GLU A 198 19.87 -1.92 -11.48
CA GLU A 198 19.64 -1.11 -10.30
C GLU A 198 19.09 -1.98 -9.14
N HIS A 199 18.13 -2.88 -9.40
CA HIS A 199 17.59 -3.83 -8.42
C HIS A 199 18.66 -4.81 -7.93
N GLU A 200 19.49 -5.34 -8.81
CA GLU A 200 20.62 -6.21 -8.45
C GLU A 200 21.61 -5.51 -7.52
N SER A 201 21.87 -4.24 -7.77
CA SER A 201 22.76 -3.43 -6.91
C SER A 201 22.18 -3.30 -5.49
N ILE A 202 20.87 -3.08 -5.36
CA ILE A 202 20.18 -3.03 -4.06
C ILE A 202 20.28 -4.39 -3.35
N LEU A 203 19.93 -5.48 -4.05
CA LEU A 203 19.99 -6.83 -3.50
C LEU A 203 21.40 -7.18 -3.03
N ASN A 204 22.44 -6.88 -3.82
CA ASN A 204 23.81 -7.17 -3.48
C ASN A 204 24.27 -6.42 -2.23
N ALA A 205 23.90 -5.14 -2.08
CA ALA A 205 24.21 -4.37 -0.89
C ALA A 205 23.52 -4.97 0.37
N ILE A 206 22.24 -5.36 0.26
CA ILE A 206 21.50 -6.03 1.34
C ILE A 206 22.10 -7.40 1.67
N ARG A 207 22.48 -8.18 0.64
CA ARG A 207 23.16 -9.49 0.82
C ARG A 207 24.44 -9.36 1.61
N ASN A 208 25.25 -8.36 1.28
CA ASN A 208 26.53 -8.07 1.93
C ASN A 208 26.39 -7.36 3.28
N GLN A 209 25.17 -7.08 3.73
CA GLN A 209 24.87 -6.33 4.96
C GLN A 209 25.52 -4.93 5.01
N ASP A 210 25.73 -4.33 3.83
CA ASP A 210 26.25 -2.97 3.70
C ASP A 210 25.08 -1.97 3.68
N SER A 211 24.81 -1.37 4.84
CA SER A 211 23.69 -0.46 5.03
C SER A 211 23.81 0.84 4.23
N GLU A 212 25.04 1.37 4.08
CA GLU A 212 25.26 2.60 3.32
C GLU A 212 25.18 2.35 1.81
N ALA A 213 25.74 1.25 1.33
CA ALA A 213 25.58 0.85 -0.08
C ALA A 213 24.10 0.57 -0.41
N ALA A 214 23.33 -0.08 0.49
CA ALA A 214 21.90 -0.34 0.29
C ALA A 214 21.10 0.96 0.22
N ARG A 215 21.38 1.92 1.11
CA ARG A 215 20.81 3.27 1.10
C ARG A 215 21.10 4.00 -0.21
N ALA A 216 22.37 4.01 -0.63
CA ALA A 216 22.79 4.67 -1.86
C ALA A 216 22.18 4.03 -3.10
N ALA A 217 22.17 2.71 -3.20
CA ALA A 217 21.59 1.97 -4.33
C ALA A 217 20.09 2.22 -4.47
N MET A 218 19.32 2.15 -3.36
CA MET A 218 17.88 2.44 -3.37
C MET A 218 17.59 3.89 -3.75
N ARG A 219 18.35 4.84 -3.21
CA ARG A 219 18.23 6.26 -3.58
C ARG A 219 18.49 6.47 -5.06
N THR A 220 19.54 5.88 -5.60
CA THR A 220 19.90 5.96 -7.03
C THR A 220 18.78 5.40 -7.89
N HIS A 221 18.28 4.20 -7.57
CA HIS A 221 17.18 3.57 -8.30
C HIS A 221 15.92 4.45 -8.37
N LEU A 222 15.45 4.94 -7.21
CA LEU A 222 14.23 5.76 -7.15
C LEU A 222 14.43 7.15 -7.76
N THR A 223 15.61 7.75 -7.62
CA THR A 223 15.93 9.03 -8.26
C THR A 223 16.01 8.88 -9.77
N ASN A 224 16.64 7.83 -10.27
CA ASN A 224 16.64 7.52 -11.71
C ASN A 224 15.23 7.25 -12.23
N SER A 225 14.39 6.57 -11.46
CA SER A 225 12.98 6.34 -11.79
C SER A 225 12.23 7.67 -11.92
N LYS A 226 12.48 8.63 -11.00
CA LYS A 226 11.90 9.98 -11.05
C LYS A 226 12.37 10.75 -12.30
N GLU A 227 13.66 10.72 -12.61
CA GLU A 227 14.22 11.43 -13.77
C GLU A 227 13.71 10.85 -15.09
N ARG A 228 13.67 9.52 -15.23
CA ARG A 228 13.09 8.85 -16.40
C ARG A 228 11.64 9.29 -16.66
N ARG A 229 10.86 9.55 -15.60
CA ARG A 229 9.48 10.07 -15.75
C ARG A 229 9.42 11.50 -16.22
N ARG A 230 10.31 12.35 -15.76
CA ARG A 230 10.41 13.73 -16.24
C ARG A 230 10.72 13.78 -17.75
N GLN A 231 11.68 12.97 -18.19
CA GLN A 231 12.11 12.93 -19.59
C GLN A 231 11.05 12.38 -20.57
N MET A 232 10.16 11.50 -20.10
CA MET A 232 9.08 10.93 -20.95
C MET A 232 7.93 11.90 -21.22
N MET A 233 7.87 13.02 -20.52
CA MET A 233 6.76 13.98 -20.60
C MET A 233 7.20 15.40 -20.98
N SER A 234 8.50 15.61 -21.22
CA SER A 234 9.09 16.79 -21.83
C SER A 234 9.19 16.64 -23.34
#